data_7d3952b9a5fbffc57045efe810cc5ddc
#
_entry.id   7d3952b9a5fbffc57045efe810cc5ddc
#
_cell.length_a   1.000
_cell.length_b   1.000
_cell.length_c   1.000
_cell.angle_alpha   90.00
_cell.angle_beta   90.00
_cell.angle_gamma   90.00
#
_symmetry.space_group_name_H-M   'P 1'
#
loop_
_entity.id
_entity.type
_entity.pdbx_description
1 polymer ?
#
loop_
_entity_poly.entity_id
_entity_poly.type
_entity_poly.pdbx_seq_one_letter_code
_entity_poly.pdbx_strand_id
1 'polypeptide(L)'
;MKSWNCAILNSFFWEPAEDSEEVDVSFVPMMLRRRCSQLTKMCFSASHQCVPEAKELPVILVSKYGEIQRQYAISKRIIETEEVLPAAFSFSVFNTAIALLGISLQNHASAQAVSTLSDQLEAGLIHALSFLENHDQEERLLLLVGEETLPDAYKKISAEEHRPFIAAFLLSLHGSSYTVRFSSTQPQGLGGYTADTDYTAQVENNGSAGNYGQCKRFVRFIQDQAGIPASIQMNRLEICKNG
;
A
#
# COMPACT_ATOMS: atom_id res chain seq x y z
N MET A 1 13.58 4.09 21.43
CA MET A 1 13.75 3.72 20.01
C MET A 1 13.33 2.27 19.88
N LYS A 2 12.36 1.97 19.02
CA LYS A 2 11.91 0.59 18.76
C LYS A 2 12.67 0.06 17.56
N SER A 3 13.08 -1.20 17.58
CA SER A 3 13.70 -1.84 16.40
C SER A 3 13.20 -3.27 16.24
N TRP A 4 13.11 -3.69 14.99
CA TRP A 4 12.79 -5.07 14.60
C TRP A 4 13.90 -5.61 13.71
N ASN A 5 14.24 -6.87 13.91
CA ASN A 5 14.98 -7.65 12.91
C ASN A 5 13.94 -8.40 12.10
N CYS A 6 14.00 -8.28 10.78
CA CYS A 6 13.04 -8.91 9.90
C CYS A 6 13.70 -9.41 8.61
N ALA A 7 13.01 -10.28 7.92
CA ALA A 7 13.30 -10.66 6.54
C ALA A 7 12.21 -10.11 5.62
N ILE A 8 12.62 -9.64 4.46
CA ILE A 8 11.73 -9.38 3.32
C ILE A 8 11.99 -10.52 2.35
N LEU A 9 11.10 -11.51 2.38
CA LEU A 9 11.27 -12.77 1.68
C LEU A 9 11.02 -12.64 0.18
N ASN A 10 10.14 -11.72 -0.21
CA ASN A 10 9.85 -11.36 -1.59
C ASN A 10 9.32 -9.94 -1.68
N SER A 11 9.45 -9.32 -2.84
CA SER A 11 8.88 -8.01 -3.13
C SER A 11 8.47 -7.89 -4.59
N PHE A 12 7.41 -7.13 -4.84
CA PHE A 12 6.91 -6.85 -6.18
C PHE A 12 6.47 -5.38 -6.27
N PHE A 13 6.63 -4.79 -7.45
CA PHE A 13 6.14 -3.45 -7.73
C PHE A 13 5.51 -3.43 -9.12
N TRP A 14 4.32 -2.87 -9.20
CA TRP A 14 3.64 -2.60 -10.46
C TRP A 14 3.34 -1.11 -10.59
N GLU A 15 3.54 -0.61 -11.78
CA GLU A 15 3.14 0.70 -12.25
C GLU A 15 2.60 0.57 -13.68
N PRO A 16 1.75 1.48 -14.16
CA PRO A 16 1.27 1.44 -15.53
C PRO A 16 2.42 1.62 -16.53
N ALA A 17 2.34 0.90 -17.65
CA ALA A 17 3.18 1.14 -18.81
C ALA A 17 2.76 2.46 -19.49
N GLU A 18 3.61 3.00 -20.38
CA GLU A 18 3.33 4.25 -21.10
C GLU A 18 2.00 4.21 -21.87
N ASP A 19 1.65 3.05 -22.43
CA ASP A 19 0.50 2.87 -23.29
C ASP A 19 -0.67 2.13 -22.64
N SER A 20 -0.56 1.68 -21.38
CA SER A 20 -1.60 0.86 -20.74
C SER A 20 -1.55 0.91 -19.23
N GLU A 21 -2.70 1.17 -18.61
CA GLU A 21 -2.94 0.99 -17.17
C GLU A 21 -3.51 -0.41 -16.85
N GLU A 22 -3.45 -1.35 -17.78
CA GLU A 22 -4.06 -2.66 -17.62
C GLU A 22 -3.21 -3.54 -16.69
N VAL A 23 -3.90 -4.14 -15.71
CA VAL A 23 -3.30 -5.06 -14.74
C VAL A 23 -3.63 -6.50 -15.17
N ASP A 24 -2.61 -7.34 -15.32
CA ASP A 24 -2.84 -8.75 -15.62
C ASP A 24 -3.45 -9.46 -14.40
N VAL A 25 -4.67 -9.93 -14.60
CA VAL A 25 -5.45 -10.75 -13.69
C VAL A 25 -6.12 -11.91 -14.43
N SER A 26 -5.48 -12.41 -15.49
CA SER A 26 -5.99 -13.50 -16.33
C SER A 26 -6.26 -14.78 -15.54
N PHE A 27 -5.48 -15.02 -14.48
CA PHE A 27 -5.62 -16.13 -13.53
C PHE A 27 -6.85 -16.03 -12.61
N VAL A 28 -7.49 -14.85 -12.50
CA VAL A 28 -8.69 -14.66 -11.68
C VAL A 28 -9.94 -15.05 -12.48
N PRO A 29 -10.89 -15.81 -11.90
CA PRO A 29 -12.13 -16.18 -12.58
C PRO A 29 -12.88 -14.96 -13.13
N MET A 30 -13.38 -15.05 -14.36
CA MET A 30 -14.01 -13.92 -15.08
C MET A 30 -15.16 -13.26 -14.29
N MET A 31 -15.97 -14.05 -13.58
CA MET A 31 -17.08 -13.53 -12.76
C MET A 31 -16.58 -12.63 -11.62
N LEU A 32 -15.43 -12.95 -11.06
CA LEU A 32 -14.82 -12.16 -10.00
C LEU A 32 -14.11 -10.92 -10.58
N ARG A 33 -13.37 -11.09 -11.70
CA ARG A 33 -12.69 -9.97 -12.39
C ARG A 33 -13.62 -8.80 -12.71
N ARG A 34 -14.86 -9.09 -13.11
CA ARG A 34 -15.88 -8.06 -13.40
C ARG A 34 -16.29 -7.24 -12.18
N ARG A 35 -16.04 -7.75 -10.99
CA ARG A 35 -16.33 -7.08 -9.72
C ARG A 35 -15.14 -6.31 -9.17
N CYS A 36 -13.95 -6.46 -9.76
CA CYS A 36 -12.73 -5.83 -9.29
C CYS A 36 -12.61 -4.38 -9.77
N SER A 37 -12.26 -3.46 -8.87
CA SER A 37 -11.74 -2.13 -9.21
C SER A 37 -10.31 -2.24 -9.76
N GLN A 38 -9.71 -1.13 -10.14
CA GLN A 38 -8.28 -1.08 -10.47
C GLN A 38 -7.45 -1.48 -9.25
N LEU A 39 -7.72 -0.91 -8.06
CA LEU A 39 -7.03 -1.27 -6.82
C LEU A 39 -7.15 -2.77 -6.53
N THR A 40 -8.36 -3.33 -6.61
CA THR A 40 -8.57 -4.77 -6.40
C THR A 40 -7.74 -5.60 -7.37
N LYS A 41 -7.73 -5.27 -8.67
CA LYS A 41 -6.91 -5.99 -9.68
C LYS A 41 -5.42 -5.91 -9.35
N MET A 42 -4.93 -4.73 -8.95
CA MET A 42 -3.55 -4.54 -8.54
C MET A 42 -3.22 -5.41 -7.32
N CYS A 43 -4.09 -5.48 -6.31
CA CYS A 43 -3.90 -6.36 -5.15
C CYS A 43 -3.82 -7.84 -5.57
N PHE A 44 -4.67 -8.30 -6.50
CA PHE A 44 -4.60 -9.66 -7.03
C PHE A 44 -3.27 -9.94 -7.73
N SER A 45 -2.87 -9.07 -8.66
CA SER A 45 -1.63 -9.23 -9.42
C SER A 45 -0.42 -9.24 -8.50
N ALA A 46 -0.33 -8.27 -7.59
CA ALA A 46 0.79 -8.14 -6.66
C ALA A 46 0.87 -9.33 -5.67
N SER A 47 -0.26 -9.80 -5.15
CA SER A 47 -0.30 -11.02 -4.32
C SER A 47 0.19 -12.22 -5.09
N HIS A 48 -0.30 -12.44 -6.31
CA HIS A 48 0.09 -13.59 -7.13
C HIS A 48 1.58 -13.59 -7.47
N GLN A 49 2.15 -12.43 -7.79
CA GLN A 49 3.58 -12.29 -8.08
C GLN A 49 4.45 -12.44 -6.83
N CYS A 50 3.99 -11.95 -5.69
CA CYS A 50 4.75 -11.98 -4.45
C CYS A 50 4.61 -13.33 -3.72
N VAL A 51 3.40 -13.92 -3.71
CA VAL A 51 3.08 -15.19 -3.02
C VAL A 51 2.01 -15.93 -3.81
N PRO A 52 2.38 -16.80 -4.77
CA PRO A 52 1.41 -17.52 -5.62
C PRO A 52 0.40 -18.37 -4.83
N GLU A 53 0.79 -18.88 -3.67
CA GLU A 53 -0.05 -19.74 -2.80
C GLU A 53 -0.25 -19.09 -1.42
N ALA A 54 -0.94 -17.96 -1.38
CA ALA A 54 -1.20 -17.19 -0.16
C ALA A 54 -2.42 -17.71 0.63
N LYS A 55 -2.44 -19.03 0.94
CA LYS A 55 -3.43 -19.59 1.87
C LYS A 55 -2.95 -19.37 3.31
N GLU A 56 -3.90 -19.07 4.22
CA GLU A 56 -3.62 -18.83 5.64
C GLU A 56 -2.49 -17.82 5.88
N LEU A 57 -2.43 -16.75 5.06
CA LEU A 57 -1.44 -15.70 5.15
C LEU A 57 -2.12 -14.38 5.53
N PRO A 58 -1.79 -13.75 6.67
CA PRO A 58 -2.27 -12.42 6.99
C PRO A 58 -1.93 -11.41 5.90
N VAL A 59 -2.90 -10.54 5.57
CA VAL A 59 -2.74 -9.50 4.55
C VAL A 59 -3.08 -8.14 5.14
N ILE A 60 -2.20 -7.17 4.94
CA ILE A 60 -2.44 -5.76 5.26
C ILE A 60 -2.38 -4.97 3.96
N LEU A 61 -3.45 -4.23 3.64
CA LEU A 61 -3.47 -3.25 2.58
C LEU A 61 -3.39 -1.85 3.18
N VAL A 62 -2.45 -1.05 2.70
CA VAL A 62 -2.35 0.37 3.02
C VAL A 62 -2.67 1.18 1.77
N SER A 63 -3.65 2.05 1.89
CA SER A 63 -4.07 2.97 0.83
C SER A 63 -4.56 4.27 1.47
N LYS A 64 -4.37 5.40 0.81
CA LYS A 64 -4.90 6.70 1.25
C LYS A 64 -6.38 6.82 0.87
N TYR A 65 -6.71 6.38 -0.33
CA TYR A 65 -8.00 6.63 -0.94
C TYR A 65 -8.88 5.38 -1.09
N GLY A 66 -8.29 4.17 -1.07
CA GLY A 66 -9.04 2.92 -1.24
C GLY A 66 -9.79 2.86 -2.57
N GLU A 67 -11.06 2.49 -2.54
CA GLU A 67 -11.97 2.35 -3.69
C GLU A 67 -12.52 3.71 -4.18
N ILE A 68 -11.67 4.70 -4.35
CA ILE A 68 -12.08 6.10 -4.59
C ILE A 68 -12.89 6.31 -5.86
N GLN A 69 -12.58 5.56 -6.93
CA GLN A 69 -13.33 5.65 -8.19
C GLN A 69 -14.79 5.23 -7.99
N ARG A 70 -15.02 4.19 -7.21
CA ARG A 70 -16.37 3.69 -6.89
C ARG A 70 -17.09 4.63 -5.94
N GLN A 71 -16.41 5.11 -4.92
CA GLN A 71 -16.99 6.09 -3.98
C GLN A 71 -17.42 7.36 -4.72
N TYR A 72 -16.58 7.85 -5.63
CA TYR A 72 -16.90 9.01 -6.45
C TYR A 72 -18.10 8.75 -7.37
N ALA A 73 -18.12 7.60 -8.06
CA ALA A 73 -19.23 7.23 -8.95
C ALA A 73 -20.57 7.12 -8.21
N ILE A 74 -20.57 6.56 -6.99
CA ILE A 74 -21.77 6.46 -6.14
C ILE A 74 -22.20 7.86 -5.70
N SER A 75 -21.28 8.68 -5.20
CA SER A 75 -21.59 10.05 -4.75
C SER A 75 -22.19 10.89 -5.88
N LYS A 76 -21.61 10.79 -7.08
CA LYS A 76 -22.13 11.44 -8.27
C LYS A 76 -23.55 10.98 -8.61
N ARG A 77 -23.81 9.65 -8.59
CA ARG A 77 -25.13 9.09 -8.84
C ARG A 77 -26.17 9.56 -7.82
N ILE A 78 -25.81 9.58 -6.53
CA ILE A 78 -26.71 10.09 -5.49
C ILE A 78 -27.13 11.53 -5.78
N ILE A 79 -26.18 12.38 -6.18
CA ILE A 79 -26.46 13.79 -6.49
C ILE A 79 -27.37 13.91 -7.72
N GLU A 80 -27.17 13.07 -8.75
CA GLU A 80 -27.89 13.14 -10.02
C GLU A 80 -29.27 12.47 -9.99
N THR A 81 -29.43 11.40 -9.21
CA THR A 81 -30.65 10.54 -9.28
C THR A 81 -31.33 10.29 -7.94
N GLU A 82 -30.72 10.71 -6.83
CA GLU A 82 -31.15 10.40 -5.46
C GLU A 82 -31.23 8.88 -5.17
N GLU A 83 -30.59 8.04 -6.00
CA GLU A 83 -30.63 6.59 -5.89
C GLU A 83 -29.26 6.00 -5.51
N VAL A 84 -29.29 4.96 -4.66
CA VAL A 84 -28.12 4.13 -4.35
C VAL A 84 -28.39 2.68 -4.75
N LEU A 85 -27.53 2.12 -5.58
CA LEU A 85 -27.56 0.68 -5.87
C LEU A 85 -26.84 -0.09 -4.75
N PRO A 86 -27.52 -0.99 -4.01
CA PRO A 86 -26.91 -1.72 -2.90
C PRO A 86 -25.65 -2.48 -3.30
N ALA A 87 -25.64 -3.08 -4.48
CA ALA A 87 -24.47 -3.79 -5.00
C ALA A 87 -23.29 -2.86 -5.25
N ALA A 88 -23.52 -1.65 -5.79
CA ALA A 88 -22.45 -0.67 -6.00
C ALA A 88 -21.86 -0.21 -4.66
N PHE A 89 -22.72 0.07 -3.68
CA PHE A 89 -22.30 0.44 -2.33
C PHE A 89 -21.43 -0.66 -1.68
N SER A 90 -21.85 -1.93 -1.77
CA SER A 90 -21.09 -3.06 -1.18
C SER A 90 -19.68 -3.21 -1.71
N PHE A 91 -19.41 -2.72 -2.94
CA PHE A 91 -18.07 -2.77 -3.53
C PHE A 91 -17.30 -1.46 -3.43
N SER A 92 -17.82 -0.45 -2.75
CA SER A 92 -17.14 0.84 -2.55
C SER A 92 -16.50 1.00 -1.18
N VAL A 93 -16.68 0.03 -0.29
CA VAL A 93 -16.10 0.10 1.05
C VAL A 93 -14.58 -0.12 1.00
N PHE A 94 -13.89 0.52 1.92
CA PHE A 94 -12.42 0.61 1.92
C PHE A 94 -11.71 -0.74 1.91
N ASN A 95 -12.27 -1.77 2.55
CA ASN A 95 -11.70 -3.10 2.62
C ASN A 95 -12.12 -4.05 1.47
N THR A 96 -12.81 -3.56 0.44
CA THR A 96 -13.29 -4.38 -0.67
C THR A 96 -12.16 -5.15 -1.36
N ALA A 97 -11.03 -4.48 -1.64
CA ALA A 97 -9.92 -5.09 -2.36
C ALA A 97 -9.38 -6.34 -1.65
N ILE A 98 -9.10 -6.25 -0.34
CA ILE A 98 -8.59 -7.39 0.44
C ILE A 98 -9.66 -8.45 0.72
N ALA A 99 -10.93 -8.04 0.86
CA ALA A 99 -12.02 -9.00 1.04
C ALA A 99 -12.21 -9.88 -0.21
N LEU A 100 -12.20 -9.28 -1.41
CA LEU A 100 -12.26 -10.03 -2.66
C LEU A 100 -11.00 -10.89 -2.88
N LEU A 101 -9.83 -10.39 -2.49
CA LEU A 101 -8.58 -11.15 -2.53
C LEU A 101 -8.69 -12.40 -1.64
N GLY A 102 -9.12 -12.25 -0.37
CA GLY A 102 -9.32 -13.37 0.56
C GLY A 102 -10.29 -14.42 0.02
N ILE A 103 -11.43 -13.99 -0.56
CA ILE A 103 -12.39 -14.90 -1.20
C ILE A 103 -11.72 -15.68 -2.36
N SER A 104 -10.97 -14.98 -3.22
CA SER A 104 -10.32 -15.62 -4.37
C SER A 104 -9.27 -16.65 -3.99
N LEU A 105 -8.49 -16.35 -2.97
CA LEU A 105 -7.40 -17.20 -2.47
C LEU A 105 -7.89 -18.28 -1.48
N GLN A 106 -9.18 -18.23 -1.08
CA GLN A 106 -9.70 -19.02 0.04
C GLN A 106 -8.82 -18.82 1.30
N ASN A 107 -8.38 -17.60 1.52
CA ASN A 107 -7.56 -17.21 2.65
C ASN A 107 -8.46 -16.78 3.80
N HIS A 108 -8.36 -17.47 4.94
CA HIS A 108 -9.14 -17.22 6.15
C HIS A 108 -8.33 -16.51 7.24
N ALA A 109 -7.07 -16.21 6.98
CA ALA A 109 -6.23 -15.44 7.89
C ALA A 109 -6.70 -13.99 8.03
N SER A 110 -6.11 -13.25 8.97
CA SER A 110 -6.42 -11.85 9.21
C SER A 110 -6.21 -10.99 7.96
N ALA A 111 -7.21 -10.17 7.63
CA ALA A 111 -7.14 -9.22 6.52
C ALA A 111 -7.50 -7.82 7.02
N GLN A 112 -6.58 -6.86 6.89
CA GLN A 112 -6.73 -5.51 7.40
C GLN A 112 -6.50 -4.47 6.30
N ALA A 113 -7.38 -3.47 6.22
CA ALA A 113 -7.20 -2.31 5.36
C ALA A 113 -6.95 -1.08 6.22
N VAL A 114 -5.86 -0.38 5.95
CA VAL A 114 -5.38 0.75 6.74
C VAL A 114 -5.31 1.99 5.86
N SER A 115 -5.92 3.08 6.31
CA SER A 115 -5.80 4.38 5.66
C SER A 115 -4.81 5.27 6.40
N THR A 116 -3.94 5.92 5.65
CA THR A 116 -3.00 6.93 6.16
C THR A 116 -3.01 8.16 5.27
N LEU A 117 -2.82 9.33 5.85
CA LEU A 117 -2.78 10.60 5.09
C LEU A 117 -1.47 10.76 4.32
N SER A 118 -0.37 10.27 4.89
CA SER A 118 0.99 10.36 4.33
C SER A 118 1.78 9.10 4.71
N ASP A 119 2.94 8.92 4.08
CA ASP A 119 3.94 7.92 4.48
C ASP A 119 3.37 6.48 4.56
N GLN A 120 2.59 6.10 3.54
CA GLN A 120 1.90 4.81 3.49
C GLN A 120 2.83 3.62 3.70
N LEU A 121 4.00 3.64 3.06
CA LEU A 121 4.97 2.55 3.19
C LEU A 121 5.50 2.45 4.62
N GLU A 122 5.85 3.59 5.23
CA GLU A 122 6.34 3.65 6.60
C GLU A 122 5.27 3.16 7.59
N ALA A 123 4.05 3.69 7.48
CA ALA A 123 2.93 3.27 8.31
C ALA A 123 2.62 1.78 8.13
N GLY A 124 2.66 1.30 6.88
CA GLY A 124 2.46 -0.11 6.55
C GLY A 124 3.50 -1.03 7.17
N LEU A 125 4.78 -0.67 7.08
CA LEU A 125 5.87 -1.44 7.69
C LEU A 125 5.75 -1.48 9.22
N ILE A 126 5.49 -0.35 9.87
CA ILE A 126 5.28 -0.29 11.32
C ILE A 126 4.10 -1.18 11.73
N HIS A 127 2.98 -1.07 11.00
CA HIS A 127 1.79 -1.86 11.30
C HIS A 127 2.03 -3.36 11.11
N ALA A 128 2.65 -3.75 9.99
CA ALA A 128 2.95 -5.15 9.67
C ALA A 128 3.92 -5.79 10.66
N LEU A 129 5.02 -5.10 11.00
CA LEU A 129 6.00 -5.62 11.96
C LEU A 129 5.43 -5.68 13.38
N SER A 130 4.61 -4.69 13.77
CA SER A 130 3.90 -4.73 15.05
C SER A 130 2.85 -5.84 15.09
N PHE A 131 2.17 -6.12 13.98
CA PHE A 131 1.23 -7.24 13.88
C PHE A 131 1.95 -8.57 14.11
N LEU A 132 3.02 -8.83 13.37
CA LEU A 132 3.81 -10.05 13.51
C LEU A 132 4.39 -10.23 14.92
N GLU A 133 4.83 -9.15 15.57
CA GLU A 133 5.36 -9.17 16.92
C GLU A 133 4.31 -9.58 17.97
N ASN A 134 3.04 -9.25 17.73
CA ASN A 134 1.94 -9.54 18.67
C ASN A 134 1.14 -10.82 18.32
N HIS A 135 1.53 -11.52 17.25
CA HIS A 135 0.87 -12.74 16.79
C HIS A 135 1.92 -13.83 16.54
N ASP A 136 2.41 -14.43 17.63
CA ASP A 136 3.52 -15.42 17.61
C ASP A 136 3.28 -16.64 16.70
N GLN A 137 2.03 -16.90 16.34
CA GLN A 137 1.67 -18.00 15.44
C GLN A 137 1.80 -17.63 13.96
N GLU A 138 1.95 -16.35 13.65
CA GLU A 138 2.05 -15.84 12.30
C GLU A 138 3.51 -15.64 11.90
N GLU A 139 4.02 -16.57 11.10
CA GLU A 139 5.42 -16.51 10.66
C GLU A 139 5.68 -15.48 9.57
N ARG A 140 4.65 -15.20 8.76
CA ARG A 140 4.75 -14.34 7.58
C ARG A 140 3.49 -13.46 7.43
N LEU A 141 3.66 -12.34 6.75
CA LEU A 141 2.59 -11.41 6.44
C LEU A 141 2.82 -10.80 5.06
N LEU A 142 1.75 -10.65 4.28
CA LEU A 142 1.77 -9.91 3.03
C LEU A 142 1.33 -8.46 3.27
N LEU A 143 2.26 -7.53 3.08
CA LEU A 143 1.98 -6.09 3.07
C LEU A 143 1.78 -5.62 1.64
N LEU A 144 0.64 -5.01 1.37
CA LEU A 144 0.29 -4.34 0.12
C LEU A 144 0.20 -2.84 0.36
N VAL A 145 0.85 -2.03 -0.49
CA VAL A 145 0.79 -0.57 -0.43
C VAL A 145 0.46 -0.05 -1.81
N GLY A 146 -0.68 0.62 -1.98
CA GLY A 146 -1.06 1.03 -3.34
C GLY A 146 -2.24 1.98 -3.41
N GLU A 147 -2.34 2.62 -4.59
CA GLU A 147 -3.40 3.56 -4.94
C GLU A 147 -3.90 3.31 -6.36
N GLU A 148 -5.21 3.40 -6.55
CA GLU A 148 -5.78 3.43 -7.90
C GLU A 148 -5.75 4.84 -8.50
N THR A 149 -6.02 4.95 -9.79
CA THR A 149 -6.15 6.23 -10.48
C THR A 149 -7.21 7.10 -9.80
N LEU A 150 -6.87 8.35 -9.50
CA LEU A 150 -7.84 9.29 -8.93
C LEU A 150 -8.87 9.74 -9.98
N PRO A 151 -10.13 9.97 -9.57
CA PRO A 151 -11.11 10.69 -10.40
C PRO A 151 -10.57 12.06 -10.80
N ASP A 152 -10.88 12.54 -12.02
CA ASP A 152 -10.37 13.81 -12.53
C ASP A 152 -10.73 15.02 -11.66
N ALA A 153 -11.86 14.96 -10.96
CA ALA A 153 -12.25 15.98 -10.00
C ALA A 153 -11.25 16.11 -8.84
N TYR A 154 -10.69 14.99 -8.39
CA TYR A 154 -9.71 14.95 -7.30
C TYR A 154 -8.30 15.30 -7.78
N LYS A 155 -7.91 14.91 -9.01
CA LYS A 155 -6.62 15.28 -9.61
C LYS A 155 -6.38 16.78 -9.63
N LYS A 156 -7.46 17.55 -9.84
CA LYS A 156 -7.38 19.03 -9.89
C LYS A 156 -7.12 19.69 -8.54
N ILE A 157 -7.42 19.00 -7.45
CA ILE A 157 -7.28 19.52 -6.09
C ILE A 157 -6.02 18.96 -5.40
N SER A 158 -5.46 17.90 -5.95
CA SER A 158 -4.26 17.31 -5.39
C SER A 158 -3.00 18.04 -5.83
N ALA A 159 -2.16 18.40 -4.87
CA ALA A 159 -0.84 18.97 -5.14
C ALA A 159 0.20 17.91 -5.57
N GLU A 160 -0.11 16.62 -5.41
CA GLU A 160 0.80 15.52 -5.74
C GLU A 160 0.48 14.92 -7.12
N GLU A 161 1.50 14.52 -7.85
CA GLU A 161 1.32 13.69 -9.05
C GLU A 161 0.84 12.31 -8.63
N HIS A 162 -0.43 12.01 -8.95
CA HIS A 162 -1.03 10.72 -8.65
C HIS A 162 -0.92 9.77 -9.83
N ARG A 163 -0.11 8.73 -9.64
CA ARG A 163 -0.07 7.57 -10.53
C ARG A 163 -0.60 6.35 -9.80
N PRO A 164 -1.39 5.48 -10.45
CA PRO A 164 -1.75 4.21 -9.84
C PRO A 164 -0.50 3.35 -9.67
N PHE A 165 -0.42 2.65 -8.55
CA PHE A 165 0.69 1.74 -8.26
C PHE A 165 0.29 0.73 -7.20
N ILE A 166 1.03 -0.37 -7.14
CA ILE A 166 1.00 -1.30 -6.02
C ILE A 166 2.40 -1.83 -5.74
N ALA A 167 2.77 -1.83 -4.47
CA ALA A 167 3.94 -2.53 -3.96
C ALA A 167 3.48 -3.67 -3.05
N ALA A 168 4.13 -4.82 -3.12
CA ALA A 168 3.89 -5.96 -2.26
C ALA A 168 5.19 -6.40 -1.59
N PHE A 169 5.11 -6.77 -0.31
CA PHE A 169 6.23 -7.24 0.49
C PHE A 169 5.79 -8.45 1.32
N LEU A 170 6.46 -9.57 1.16
CA LEU A 170 6.32 -10.72 2.04
C LEU A 170 7.30 -10.57 3.20
N LEU A 171 6.77 -10.28 4.38
CA LEU A 171 7.54 -9.98 5.59
C LEU A 171 7.56 -11.17 6.55
N SER A 172 8.65 -11.30 7.32
CA SER A 172 8.77 -12.26 8.44
C SER A 172 9.67 -11.68 9.53
N LEU A 173 9.36 -11.97 10.79
CA LEU A 173 10.29 -11.72 11.91
C LEU A 173 11.27 -12.90 12.10
N HIS A 174 11.06 -14.03 11.43
CA HIS A 174 12.01 -15.14 11.38
C HIS A 174 13.05 -14.88 10.30
N GLY A 175 14.12 -14.18 10.69
CA GLY A 175 15.23 -13.80 9.82
C GLY A 175 15.80 -12.44 10.20
N SER A 176 17.02 -12.20 9.76
CA SER A 176 17.75 -10.98 10.12
C SER A 176 18.34 -10.26 8.92
N SER A 177 17.70 -10.37 7.75
CA SER A 177 18.20 -9.71 6.54
C SER A 177 18.16 -8.20 6.63
N TYR A 178 17.24 -7.66 7.45
CA TYR A 178 17.08 -6.22 7.65
C TYR A 178 16.86 -5.91 9.13
N THR A 179 17.40 -4.77 9.56
CA THR A 179 17.04 -4.14 10.83
C THR A 179 16.24 -2.88 10.53
N VAL A 180 15.01 -2.82 11.03
CA VAL A 180 14.11 -1.68 10.92
C VAL A 180 14.11 -0.94 12.27
N ARG A 181 14.53 0.32 12.28
CA ARG A 181 14.58 1.18 13.48
C ARG A 181 13.52 2.26 13.36
N PHE A 182 12.69 2.37 14.37
CA PHE A 182 11.69 3.44 14.50
C PHE A 182 12.13 4.49 15.50
N SER A 183 12.11 5.76 15.09
CA SER A 183 12.34 6.91 15.95
C SER A 183 11.02 7.62 16.24
N SER A 184 10.69 7.80 17.51
CA SER A 184 9.53 8.59 17.94
C SER A 184 9.77 10.10 17.81
N THR A 185 11.02 10.54 17.66
CA THR A 185 11.36 11.94 17.41
C THR A 185 11.17 12.27 15.93
N GLN A 186 10.33 13.25 15.64
CA GLN A 186 10.28 13.82 14.29
C GLN A 186 11.66 14.37 13.92
N PRO A 187 12.12 14.20 12.68
CA PRO A 187 13.29 14.94 12.20
C PRO A 187 13.05 16.44 12.47
N GLN A 188 14.04 17.10 13.07
CA GLN A 188 13.99 18.55 13.28
C GLN A 188 13.87 19.21 11.90
N GLY A 189 12.71 19.81 11.61
CA GLY A 189 12.44 20.49 10.35
C GLY A 189 11.01 20.38 9.82
N LEU A 190 10.21 19.43 10.32
CA LEU A 190 8.78 19.41 10.02
C LEU A 190 8.05 20.15 11.14
N GLY A 191 7.72 21.43 10.89
CA GLY A 191 6.93 22.26 11.78
C GLY A 191 5.63 21.56 12.20
N GLY A 192 5.28 21.68 13.47
CA GLY A 192 4.06 21.13 14.01
C GLY A 192 2.84 21.51 13.16
N TYR A 193 1.92 20.60 13.02
CA TYR A 193 0.61 20.85 12.42
C TYR A 193 -0.10 21.96 13.23
N THR A 194 0.04 23.19 12.78
CA THR A 194 -0.91 24.25 13.13
C THR A 194 -1.94 24.31 12.01
N ALA A 195 -3.21 24.35 12.35
CA ALA A 195 -4.35 24.24 11.44
C ALA A 195 -4.41 25.33 10.33
N ASP A 196 -3.43 26.24 10.25
CA ASP A 196 -3.40 27.41 9.37
C ASP A 196 -2.18 27.47 8.44
N THR A 197 -1.37 26.40 8.32
CA THR A 197 -0.25 26.40 7.38
C THR A 197 -0.65 25.77 6.06
N ASP A 198 -0.56 26.56 5.02
CA ASP A 198 -0.75 26.23 3.61
C ASP A 198 -0.07 24.87 3.27
N TYR A 199 -0.90 23.86 3.07
CA TYR A 199 -0.49 22.47 2.84
C TYR A 199 0.40 22.33 1.59
N THR A 200 0.35 23.31 0.70
CA THR A 200 1.08 23.33 -0.56
C THR A 200 2.57 23.66 -0.41
N ALA A 201 2.97 24.44 0.59
CA ALA A 201 4.35 24.91 0.74
C ALA A 201 5.33 23.88 1.35
N GLN A 202 4.83 22.84 2.01
CA GLN A 202 5.69 21.83 2.69
C GLN A 202 6.08 20.64 1.81
N VAL A 203 5.39 20.41 0.70
CA VAL A 203 5.65 19.30 -0.23
C VAL A 203 6.91 19.56 -1.07
N GLU A 204 7.27 20.81 -1.32
CA GLU A 204 8.37 21.17 -2.24
C GLU A 204 9.78 21.08 -1.63
N ASN A 205 9.93 21.09 -0.31
CA ASN A 205 11.26 21.26 0.31
C ASN A 205 11.99 19.98 0.75
N ASN A 206 11.39 18.78 0.66
CA ASN A 206 12.03 17.56 1.16
C ASN A 206 12.41 16.52 0.10
N GLY A 207 12.39 16.83 -1.19
CA GLY A 207 12.77 15.84 -2.23
C GLY A 207 11.99 14.51 -2.09
N SER A 208 10.86 14.54 -1.40
CA SER A 208 10.05 13.35 -1.15
C SER A 208 9.26 13.04 -2.42
N ALA A 209 9.80 12.14 -3.20
CA ALA A 209 8.94 11.38 -4.09
C ALA A 209 7.74 10.93 -3.25
N GLY A 210 6.50 11.30 -3.62
CA GLY A 210 5.29 10.88 -2.91
C GLY A 210 5.24 9.37 -2.67
N ASN A 211 4.21 8.84 -2.05
CA ASN A 211 4.13 7.41 -1.68
C ASN A 211 4.55 6.45 -2.80
N TYR A 212 4.18 6.74 -4.05
CA TYR A 212 4.66 6.03 -5.24
C TYR A 212 6.18 5.95 -5.33
N GLY A 213 6.86 7.09 -5.25
CA GLY A 213 8.32 7.14 -5.38
C GLY A 213 9.05 6.51 -4.19
N GLN A 214 8.48 6.59 -2.98
CA GLN A 214 9.02 5.92 -1.81
C GLN A 214 8.95 4.40 -1.97
N CYS A 215 7.81 3.84 -2.36
CA CYS A 215 7.64 2.42 -2.62
C CYS A 215 8.58 1.93 -3.73
N LYS A 216 8.68 2.66 -4.84
CA LYS A 216 9.57 2.31 -5.96
C LYS A 216 11.04 2.29 -5.54
N ARG A 217 11.50 3.29 -4.77
CA ARG A 217 12.87 3.32 -4.23
C ARG A 217 13.13 2.18 -3.26
N PHE A 218 12.15 1.86 -2.41
CA PHE A 218 12.29 0.79 -1.43
C PHE A 218 12.38 -0.58 -2.10
N VAL A 219 11.54 -0.86 -3.10
CA VAL A 219 11.62 -2.12 -3.87
C VAL A 219 12.98 -2.24 -4.55
N ARG A 220 13.49 -1.17 -5.17
CA ARG A 220 14.85 -1.17 -5.76
C ARG A 220 15.91 -1.44 -4.70
N PHE A 221 15.82 -0.81 -3.51
CA PHE A 221 16.74 -1.07 -2.40
C PHE A 221 16.76 -2.53 -1.97
N ILE A 222 15.60 -3.22 -1.97
CA ILE A 222 15.51 -4.64 -1.63
C ILE A 222 16.11 -5.51 -2.73
N GLN A 223 15.78 -5.25 -3.99
CA GLN A 223 16.11 -6.11 -5.15
C GLN A 223 17.55 -5.94 -5.62
N ASP A 224 18.18 -4.79 -5.39
CA ASP A 224 19.54 -4.54 -5.86
C ASP A 224 20.57 -5.11 -4.88
N GLN A 225 21.39 -6.03 -5.37
CA GLN A 225 22.45 -6.69 -4.60
C GLN A 225 23.83 -6.04 -4.77
N ALA A 226 24.00 -5.12 -5.73
CA ALA A 226 25.30 -4.57 -6.08
C ALA A 226 25.28 -3.03 -6.13
N GLY A 227 25.82 -2.38 -5.10
CA GLY A 227 26.19 -0.95 -5.16
C GLY A 227 25.23 0.05 -4.51
N ILE A 228 24.20 -0.38 -3.81
CA ILE A 228 23.28 0.49 -3.07
C ILE A 228 23.68 0.68 -1.61
N PRO A 229 23.36 1.83 -0.99
CA PRO A 229 23.69 2.11 0.40
C PRO A 229 23.22 0.99 1.33
N ALA A 230 23.97 0.76 2.41
CA ALA A 230 23.65 -0.24 3.41
C ALA A 230 22.34 0.06 4.16
N SER A 231 21.80 1.27 4.01
CA SER A 231 20.55 1.69 4.65
C SER A 231 19.74 2.64 3.79
N ILE A 232 18.43 2.66 4.02
CA ILE A 232 17.50 3.65 3.48
C ILE A 232 16.80 4.37 4.62
N GLN A 233 16.72 5.69 4.55
CA GLN A 233 16.03 6.53 5.51
C GLN A 233 14.66 6.93 4.98
N MET A 234 13.64 6.79 5.81
CA MET A 234 12.30 7.35 5.66
C MET A 234 12.07 8.40 6.77
N ASN A 235 10.87 8.96 6.89
CA ASN A 235 10.64 10.00 7.88
C ASN A 235 10.98 9.57 9.32
N ARG A 236 10.48 8.42 9.75
CA ARG A 236 10.68 7.87 11.09
C ARG A 236 11.32 6.50 11.11
N LEU A 237 11.53 5.90 9.93
CA LEU A 237 12.16 4.59 9.80
C LEU A 237 13.52 4.70 9.15
N GLU A 238 14.47 4.01 9.72
CA GLU A 238 15.75 3.64 9.12
C GLU A 238 15.75 2.13 8.89
N ILE A 239 16.03 1.69 7.67
CA ILE A 239 16.08 0.29 7.31
C ILE A 239 17.49 -0.03 6.84
N CYS A 240 18.17 -0.90 7.56
CA CYS A 240 19.56 -1.31 7.29
C CYS A 240 19.57 -2.75 6.78
N LYS A 241 20.38 -3.03 5.76
CA LYS A 241 20.75 -4.40 5.39
C LYS A 241 21.72 -4.94 6.44
N ASN A 242 21.44 -6.13 6.92
CA ASN A 242 22.37 -6.87 7.79
C ASN A 242 23.30 -7.69 6.88
N GLY A 243 24.61 -7.58 7.09
CA GLY A 243 25.62 -8.30 6.32
C GLY A 243 25.63 -9.80 6.57
#